data_d7943cdc2300191c1fa39fc7333e2a52
#
_entry.id   d7943cdc2300191c1fa39fc7333e2a52
#
_cell.length_a   1.000
_cell.length_b   1.000
_cell.length_c   1.000
_cell.angle_alpha   90.00
_cell.angle_beta   90.00
_cell.angle_gamma   90.00
#
_symmetry.space_group_name_H-M   'P 1'
#
loop_
_entity.id
_entity.type
_entity.pdbx_description
1 polymer ?
#
loop_
_entity_poly.entity_id
_entity_poly.type
_entity_poly.pdbx_seq_one_letter_code
_entity_poly.pdbx_strand_id
1 'polypeptide(L)'
;MSSRARWSRDRSWWEHGIGSIASFGGHGPRLSSLGDDLDRAAAHPAGDWPRHVTTHVETIGPDLLILGGTVVTAAGSRRADVAVRGGRIEAVEADLSGLAGGSREVVHADALLVLPGAVDVHTHTRVASSAEPDRFYQDSLAAAFGGTTTFLAFNNPGTGSSAAAHRSILAGIEEFRRVTAADSAVDFALSPTILGGMDDPLAELPAMVDAGVPTAKAFMVFDFRLAARDIHDAMRILGERGGMLEVHCEDPVLIDAAVASALQHGDTSPRHHAATRSTEAEAVATHRAMAFARAIDAPVHVVHLSCAAALRFVTEARAGGVRASAETCPHYLTLTNARYDEDDPLECAKSVISPPLRPTADVDALWAGLEHGDLSLIATDHVPDRVAVEKGAAARGVSFDQVSNGAPGIETLLSIVYGAGVVPGRISLERMVELIATEPARRFGLARKGAIEVGRDADLVLFDPTARRTIRAIDLHHTSDFTPYEGMDVEGAVRSVFVRGRPVIRDGAVVGDRGWGQFVARGGAGG
;
A
#
# COMPACT_ATOMS: atom_id res chain seq x y z
N MET A 1 -44.73 -14.94 -26.23
CA MET A 1 -45.01 -14.94 -24.77
C MET A 1 -43.67 -14.82 -24.09
N SER A 2 -43.37 -13.62 -23.61
CA SER A 2 -42.08 -13.21 -23.09
C SER A 2 -42.03 -13.45 -21.58
N SER A 3 -41.11 -14.29 -21.11
CA SER A 3 -40.77 -14.39 -19.71
C SER A 3 -39.48 -13.56 -19.48
N ARG A 4 -39.65 -12.34 -19.02
CA ARG A 4 -38.54 -11.53 -18.46
C ARG A 4 -38.17 -12.12 -17.10
N ALA A 5 -37.05 -12.81 -17.02
CA ALA A 5 -36.42 -13.10 -15.74
C ALA A 5 -35.95 -11.78 -15.10
N ARG A 6 -36.52 -11.45 -13.95
CA ARG A 6 -36.03 -10.35 -13.10
C ARG A 6 -34.79 -10.85 -12.35
N TRP A 7 -33.65 -10.32 -12.69
CA TRP A 7 -32.45 -10.44 -11.88
C TRP A 7 -32.64 -9.58 -10.62
N SER A 8 -32.67 -10.20 -9.45
CA SER A 8 -32.65 -9.48 -8.18
C SER A 8 -31.25 -8.90 -7.99
N ARG A 9 -31.19 -7.57 -8.00
CA ARG A 9 -30.01 -6.81 -7.58
C ARG A 9 -29.96 -6.88 -6.06
N ASP A 10 -29.09 -7.73 -5.51
CA ASP A 10 -28.62 -7.60 -4.13
C ASP A 10 -27.49 -8.62 -3.91
N ARG A 11 -26.29 -8.14 -3.95
CA ARG A 11 -25.11 -8.60 -3.17
C ARG A 11 -23.86 -7.85 -3.57
N SER A 12 -23.50 -6.84 -2.77
CA SER A 12 -22.17 -6.22 -2.86
C SER A 12 -21.13 -7.14 -2.22
N TRP A 13 -20.05 -7.37 -2.91
CA TRP A 13 -18.92 -8.24 -2.52
C TRP A 13 -18.20 -7.81 -1.22
N TRP A 14 -18.49 -6.61 -0.75
CA TRP A 14 -17.81 -5.96 0.38
C TRP A 14 -18.55 -6.11 1.71
N GLU A 15 -19.77 -6.66 1.75
CA GLU A 15 -20.59 -6.71 2.96
C GLU A 15 -20.39 -7.95 3.86
N HIS A 16 -19.61 -8.94 3.47
CA HIS A 16 -19.48 -10.19 4.22
C HIS A 16 -18.43 -10.17 5.34
N GLY A 17 -18.00 -9.00 5.80
CA GLY A 17 -17.06 -8.86 6.94
C GLY A 17 -17.62 -8.27 8.23
N ILE A 18 -18.92 -7.98 8.32
CA ILE A 18 -19.48 -7.37 9.54
C ILE A 18 -20.74 -8.11 9.97
N GLY A 19 -20.62 -8.85 11.06
CA GLY A 19 -21.74 -9.47 11.75
C GLY A 19 -22.74 -8.42 12.26
N SER A 20 -24.02 -8.66 12.01
CA SER A 20 -25.14 -7.84 12.45
C SER A 20 -25.16 -7.78 13.98
N ILE A 21 -25.15 -6.57 14.55
CA ILE A 21 -25.43 -6.34 15.97
C ILE A 21 -26.88 -5.89 16.09
N ALA A 22 -27.66 -6.70 16.77
CA ALA A 22 -29.04 -6.40 17.15
C ALA A 22 -29.08 -5.19 18.09
N SER A 23 -30.05 -4.30 17.83
CA SER A 23 -30.41 -3.17 18.66
C SER A 23 -30.97 -3.62 20.01
N PHE A 24 -30.34 -3.23 21.11
CA PHE A 24 -30.95 -3.18 22.43
C PHE A 24 -31.18 -1.72 22.84
N GLY A 25 -32.44 -1.37 22.97
CA GLY A 25 -32.88 -0.10 23.58
C GLY A 25 -32.66 -0.13 25.10
N GLY A 26 -32.11 0.92 25.64
CA GLY A 26 -31.93 1.10 27.08
C GLY A 26 -31.99 2.59 27.45
N HIS A 27 -32.94 2.94 28.28
CA HIS A 27 -33.25 4.27 28.80
C HIS A 27 -32.04 4.89 29.55
N GLY A 28 -31.71 6.14 29.22
CA GLY A 28 -30.81 6.96 30.02
C GLY A 28 -31.54 7.85 31.03
N PRO A 29 -30.98 8.14 32.20
CA PRO A 29 -31.49 9.18 33.08
C PRO A 29 -30.85 10.54 32.76
N ARG A 30 -31.67 11.56 32.88
CA ARG A 30 -31.36 12.99 32.81
C ARG A 30 -30.46 13.38 33.98
N LEU A 31 -29.40 14.15 33.73
CA LEU A 31 -28.70 14.92 34.76
C LEU A 31 -29.07 16.38 34.66
N SER A 32 -29.63 16.87 35.77
CA SER A 32 -29.92 18.27 36.05
C SER A 32 -28.70 18.99 36.61
N SER A 33 -28.63 20.27 36.26
CA SER A 33 -27.81 21.38 36.73
C SER A 33 -27.36 21.34 38.20
N LEU A 34 -26.13 21.72 38.47
CA LEU A 34 -25.71 22.50 39.64
C LEU A 34 -24.50 23.37 39.28
N GLY A 35 -24.66 24.61 39.63
CA GLY A 35 -23.82 25.74 39.43
C GLY A 35 -22.78 25.96 40.51
N ASP A 36 -21.93 26.90 40.17
CA ASP A 36 -21.11 27.81 40.97
C ASP A 36 -20.71 27.40 42.40
N ASP A 37 -19.40 27.31 42.60
CA ASP A 37 -18.72 27.95 43.73
C ASP A 37 -17.22 28.16 43.45
N LEU A 38 -16.86 29.43 43.30
CA LEU A 38 -15.53 29.98 43.38
C LEU A 38 -15.19 30.36 44.83
N ASP A 39 -13.93 30.31 45.17
CA ASP A 39 -13.23 30.91 46.31
C ASP A 39 -13.25 30.14 47.64
N ARG A 40 -12.07 29.58 47.94
CA ARG A 40 -11.30 29.93 49.17
C ARG A 40 -9.88 29.35 49.14
N ALA A 41 -8.93 30.26 49.08
CA ALA A 41 -7.53 30.03 49.35
C ALA A 41 -7.26 29.63 50.80
N ALA A 42 -6.44 28.62 51.02
CA ALA A 42 -5.75 28.40 52.30
C ALA A 42 -4.27 28.05 52.02
N ALA A 43 -3.41 28.92 52.45
CA ALA A 43 -1.97 28.79 52.43
C ALA A 43 -1.52 27.69 53.41
N HIS A 44 -0.59 26.82 52.95
CA HIS A 44 0.25 26.01 53.82
C HIS A 44 1.72 26.21 53.44
N PRO A 45 2.67 26.19 54.43
CA PRO A 45 4.00 26.73 54.29
C PRO A 45 4.93 25.83 53.50
N ALA A 46 5.87 26.48 52.84
CA ALA A 46 6.94 25.90 52.04
C ALA A 46 7.83 24.95 52.87
N GLY A 47 7.81 23.67 52.53
CA GLY A 47 8.84 22.71 52.89
C GLY A 47 9.92 22.70 51.81
N ASP A 48 11.15 22.99 52.19
CA ASP A 48 12.34 22.87 51.33
C ASP A 48 12.53 21.39 50.90
N TRP A 49 12.14 21.08 49.69
CA TRP A 49 12.61 19.88 49.02
C TRP A 49 13.78 20.25 48.11
N PRO A 50 14.90 19.51 48.14
CA PRO A 50 15.97 19.77 47.20
C PRO A 50 15.43 19.55 45.78
N ARG A 51 15.39 20.63 45.00
CA ARG A 51 15.14 20.51 43.56
C ARG A 51 16.30 19.71 42.98
N HIS A 52 16.05 18.42 42.70
CA HIS A 52 16.87 17.72 41.75
C HIS A 52 16.74 18.46 40.42
N VAL A 53 17.71 19.32 40.16
CA VAL A 53 17.99 19.83 38.82
C VAL A 53 18.47 18.61 38.04
N THR A 54 17.56 17.92 37.40
CA THR A 54 17.90 17.06 36.28
C THR A 54 18.43 17.98 35.22
N THR A 55 19.74 18.22 35.23
CA THR A 55 20.45 18.72 34.06
C THR A 55 20.21 17.69 32.98
N HIS A 56 19.25 17.96 32.09
CA HIS A 56 19.26 17.36 30.77
C HIS A 56 20.62 17.76 30.17
N VAL A 57 21.56 16.85 30.21
CA VAL A 57 22.74 16.92 29.38
C VAL A 57 22.18 16.83 27.98
N GLU A 58 22.07 17.97 27.27
CA GLU A 58 21.85 17.96 25.84
C GLU A 58 22.94 17.07 25.26
N THR A 59 22.58 15.88 24.77
CA THR A 59 23.50 15.03 24.04
C THR A 59 23.95 15.82 22.83
N ILE A 60 25.21 16.22 22.79
CA ILE A 60 25.82 17.03 21.72
C ILE A 60 25.88 16.22 20.41
N GLY A 61 25.61 14.91 20.46
CA GLY A 61 25.64 13.97 19.36
C GLY A 61 24.27 13.69 18.69
N PRO A 62 24.23 12.93 17.60
CA PRO A 62 23.00 12.50 16.93
C PRO A 62 22.16 11.56 17.81
N ASP A 63 20.86 11.46 17.52
CA ASP A 63 19.95 10.52 18.19
C ASP A 63 20.25 9.08 17.81
N LEU A 64 20.60 8.86 16.53
CA LEU A 64 20.98 7.57 15.97
C LEU A 64 22.18 7.76 15.04
N LEU A 65 23.14 6.88 15.15
CA LEU A 65 24.32 6.81 14.29
C LEU A 65 24.44 5.39 13.71
N ILE A 66 24.35 5.25 12.40
CA ILE A 66 24.57 3.98 11.69
C ILE A 66 25.96 4.00 11.08
N LEU A 67 26.79 3.05 11.47
CA LEU A 67 28.20 2.97 11.07
C LEU A 67 28.47 1.76 10.18
N GLY A 68 29.33 1.95 9.20
CA GLY A 68 30.00 0.88 8.47
C GLY A 68 29.15 0.17 7.41
N GLY A 69 27.94 0.68 7.10
CA GLY A 69 27.08 0.08 6.07
C GLY A 69 27.38 0.51 4.65
N THR A 70 26.81 -0.18 3.67
CA THR A 70 26.77 0.29 2.28
C THR A 70 25.44 1.03 2.07
N VAL A 71 25.50 2.35 2.01
CA VAL A 71 24.35 3.20 1.70
C VAL A 71 24.02 3.09 0.23
N VAL A 72 22.77 2.77 -0.10
CA VAL A 72 22.26 2.63 -1.45
C VAL A 72 21.20 3.68 -1.73
N THR A 73 21.36 4.38 -2.83
CA THR A 73 20.40 5.36 -3.33
C THR A 73 20.10 5.09 -4.80
N ALA A 74 19.09 5.72 -5.37
CA ALA A 74 18.84 5.64 -6.81
C ALA A 74 20.00 6.17 -7.67
N ALA A 75 20.88 7.01 -7.10
CA ALA A 75 22.01 7.60 -7.81
C ALA A 75 23.32 6.78 -7.70
N GLY A 76 23.40 5.80 -6.82
CA GLY A 76 24.57 4.98 -6.60
C GLY A 76 24.64 4.37 -5.21
N SER A 77 25.61 3.48 -5.02
CA SER A 77 25.91 2.84 -3.75
C SER A 77 27.32 3.14 -3.28
N ARG A 78 27.51 3.35 -1.98
CA ARG A 78 28.82 3.60 -1.38
C ARG A 78 28.86 3.22 0.09
N ARG A 79 30.03 2.87 0.60
CA ARG A 79 30.24 2.77 2.04
C ARG A 79 30.13 4.16 2.66
N ALA A 80 29.26 4.31 3.64
CA ALA A 80 29.05 5.56 4.35
C ALA A 80 28.34 5.32 5.70
N ASP A 81 28.52 6.26 6.61
CA ASP A 81 27.84 6.35 7.88
C ASP A 81 26.66 7.32 7.78
N VAL A 82 25.62 7.11 8.58
CA VAL A 82 24.42 7.95 8.60
C VAL A 82 24.18 8.47 10.01
N ALA A 83 24.13 9.78 10.18
CA ALA A 83 23.73 10.43 11.43
C ALA A 83 22.30 10.96 11.34
N VAL A 84 21.52 10.76 12.40
CA VAL A 84 20.11 11.12 12.50
C VAL A 84 19.89 12.01 13.72
N ARG A 85 19.16 13.11 13.55
CA ARG A 85 18.74 13.99 14.62
C ARG A 85 17.29 14.44 14.44
N GLY A 86 16.50 14.37 15.49
CA GLY A 86 15.09 14.78 15.46
C GLY A 86 14.25 14.04 14.42
N GLY A 87 14.59 12.77 14.18
CA GLY A 87 13.90 11.93 13.20
C GLY A 87 14.30 12.20 11.74
N ARG A 88 15.31 13.04 11.48
CA ARG A 88 15.79 13.38 10.13
C ARG A 88 17.24 13.01 9.94
N ILE A 89 17.61 12.75 8.70
CA ILE A 89 18.98 12.52 8.30
C ILE A 89 19.73 13.86 8.43
N GLU A 90 20.75 13.90 9.29
CA GLU A 90 21.59 15.05 9.54
C GLU A 90 22.85 15.05 8.67
N ALA A 91 23.46 13.87 8.49
CA ALA A 91 24.64 13.68 7.66
C ALA A 91 24.72 12.29 7.06
N VAL A 92 25.37 12.17 5.88
CA VAL A 92 25.73 10.92 5.21
C VAL A 92 27.17 11.07 4.71
N GLU A 93 28.13 10.57 5.47
CA GLU A 93 29.55 10.78 5.23
C GLU A 93 30.35 9.46 5.27
N ALA A 94 31.56 9.49 4.75
CA ALA A 94 32.41 8.28 4.70
C ALA A 94 32.80 7.76 6.09
N ASP A 95 32.93 8.65 7.06
CA ASP A 95 33.28 8.33 8.44
C ASP A 95 32.68 9.35 9.41
N LEU A 96 31.76 8.89 10.24
CA LEU A 96 31.16 9.64 11.35
C LEU A 96 31.47 8.99 12.71
N SER A 97 32.41 8.04 12.77
CA SER A 97 32.75 7.28 13.98
C SER A 97 33.13 8.18 15.16
N GLY A 98 33.69 9.36 14.88
CA GLY A 98 34.00 10.36 15.89
C GLY A 98 32.79 10.89 16.67
N LEU A 99 31.57 10.73 16.16
CA LEU A 99 30.32 11.12 16.83
C LEU A 99 29.80 10.05 17.81
N ALA A 100 30.35 8.83 17.78
CA ALA A 100 29.81 7.70 18.54
C ALA A 100 29.73 7.96 20.06
N GLY A 101 30.76 8.60 20.64
CA GLY A 101 30.79 8.87 22.07
C GLY A 101 29.73 9.85 22.58
N GLY A 102 29.13 10.64 21.68
CA GLY A 102 28.07 11.60 22.01
C GLY A 102 26.69 11.18 21.50
N SER A 103 26.61 10.10 20.70
CA SER A 103 25.36 9.62 20.12
C SER A 103 24.50 8.90 21.18
N ARG A 104 23.18 9.09 21.08
CA ARG A 104 22.23 8.39 21.95
C ARG A 104 22.19 6.89 21.66
N GLU A 105 22.29 6.53 20.38
CA GLU A 105 22.30 5.17 19.91
C GLU A 105 23.29 5.01 18.75
N VAL A 106 24.07 3.92 18.78
CA VAL A 106 25.01 3.55 17.70
C VAL A 106 24.65 2.16 17.21
N VAL A 107 24.48 2.02 15.90
CA VAL A 107 24.17 0.75 15.23
C VAL A 107 25.29 0.44 14.23
N HIS A 108 25.88 -0.74 14.33
CA HIS A 108 26.86 -1.23 13.36
C HIS A 108 26.15 -1.97 12.23
N ALA A 109 26.41 -1.55 11.00
CA ALA A 109 25.80 -2.10 9.77
C ALA A 109 26.86 -2.75 8.86
N ASP A 110 27.95 -3.27 9.44
CA ASP A 110 28.99 -3.95 8.67
C ASP A 110 28.39 -5.11 7.85
N ALA A 111 28.76 -5.20 6.57
CA ALA A 111 28.23 -6.14 5.59
C ALA A 111 26.71 -6.02 5.28
N LEU A 112 26.02 -5.01 5.82
CA LEU A 112 24.62 -4.73 5.50
C LEU A 112 24.51 -3.61 4.47
N LEU A 113 23.42 -3.67 3.71
CA LEU A 113 22.95 -2.53 2.92
C LEU A 113 22.12 -1.61 3.81
N VAL A 114 22.34 -0.31 3.69
CA VAL A 114 21.49 0.72 4.30
C VAL A 114 20.64 1.30 3.18
N LEU A 115 19.38 0.89 3.15
CA LEU A 115 18.41 1.27 2.13
C LEU A 115 17.46 2.34 2.68
N PRO A 116 16.92 3.25 1.84
CA PRO A 116 15.76 4.02 2.23
C PRO A 116 14.58 3.07 2.46
N GLY A 117 13.72 3.41 3.42
CA GLY A 117 12.49 2.65 3.60
C GLY A 117 11.66 2.60 2.33
N ALA A 118 11.15 1.44 1.98
CA ALA A 118 10.25 1.28 0.85
C ALA A 118 8.97 2.08 1.06
N VAL A 119 8.41 2.57 -0.03
CA VAL A 119 7.15 3.31 -0.11
C VAL A 119 6.18 2.52 -0.97
N ASP A 120 5.26 1.83 -0.34
CA ASP A 120 4.26 1.01 -1.03
C ASP A 120 3.00 1.84 -1.29
N VAL A 121 2.78 2.20 -2.55
CA VAL A 121 1.68 3.11 -2.92
C VAL A 121 0.36 2.41 -3.21
N HIS A 122 0.30 1.08 -3.05
CA HIS A 122 -0.87 0.29 -3.38
C HIS A 122 -1.13 -0.80 -2.34
N THR A 123 -1.99 -0.51 -1.38
CA THR A 123 -2.42 -1.50 -0.39
C THR A 123 -3.92 -1.41 -0.10
N HIS A 124 -4.52 -2.55 0.21
CA HIS A 124 -5.90 -2.66 0.68
C HIS A 124 -5.94 -3.02 2.17
N THR A 125 -5.02 -2.45 2.97
CA THR A 125 -5.00 -2.61 4.42
C THR A 125 -6.35 -2.22 5.02
N ARG A 126 -6.85 -3.09 5.90
CA ARG A 126 -8.18 -2.92 6.49
C ARG A 126 -8.06 -2.30 7.88
N VAL A 127 -8.98 -1.38 8.22
CA VAL A 127 -9.02 -0.77 9.55
C VAL A 127 -9.45 -1.77 10.62
N ALA A 128 -9.08 -1.49 11.87
CA ALA A 128 -9.53 -2.27 13.03
C ALA A 128 -11.06 -2.32 13.14
N SER A 129 -11.58 -3.45 13.61
CA SER A 129 -12.99 -3.66 13.92
C SER A 129 -13.13 -4.26 15.30
N SER A 130 -14.35 -4.32 15.83
CA SER A 130 -14.61 -4.98 17.12
C SER A 130 -14.25 -6.47 17.12
N ALA A 131 -14.35 -7.13 15.97
CA ALA A 131 -13.98 -8.54 15.81
C ALA A 131 -12.47 -8.74 15.58
N GLU A 132 -11.78 -7.73 15.02
CA GLU A 132 -10.37 -7.77 14.64
C GLU A 132 -9.68 -6.45 15.04
N PRO A 133 -9.47 -6.21 16.35
CA PRO A 133 -9.00 -4.92 16.86
C PRO A 133 -7.54 -4.59 16.48
N ASP A 134 -6.74 -5.59 16.12
CA ASP A 134 -5.32 -5.43 15.81
C ASP A 134 -5.00 -5.42 14.32
N ARG A 135 -6.02 -5.51 13.46
CA ARG A 135 -5.87 -5.78 12.03
C ARG A 135 -4.98 -4.74 11.32
N PHE A 136 -5.24 -3.46 11.48
CA PHE A 136 -4.45 -2.40 10.85
C PHE A 136 -3.02 -2.34 11.38
N TYR A 137 -2.87 -2.47 12.71
CA TYR A 137 -1.57 -2.51 13.35
C TYR A 137 -0.74 -3.69 12.86
N GLN A 138 -1.34 -4.88 12.79
CA GLN A 138 -0.68 -6.11 12.36
C GLN A 138 -0.18 -6.01 10.91
N ASP A 139 -1.02 -5.51 9.98
CA ASP A 139 -0.60 -5.30 8.59
C ASP A 139 0.46 -4.20 8.47
N SER A 140 0.43 -3.17 9.33
CA SER A 140 1.48 -2.15 9.39
C SER A 140 2.81 -2.67 9.96
N LEU A 141 2.78 -3.65 10.87
CA LEU A 141 3.96 -4.38 11.30
C LEU A 141 4.52 -5.26 10.19
N ALA A 142 3.66 -5.95 9.45
CA ALA A 142 4.06 -6.73 8.29
C ALA A 142 4.76 -5.85 7.24
N ALA A 143 4.26 -4.61 7.03
CA ALA A 143 4.94 -3.61 6.22
C ALA A 143 6.38 -3.35 6.69
N ALA A 144 6.56 -3.14 8.00
CA ALA A 144 7.89 -2.94 8.59
C ALA A 144 8.79 -4.17 8.38
N PHE A 145 8.30 -5.38 8.64
CA PHE A 145 9.07 -6.61 8.38
C PHE A 145 9.46 -6.77 6.91
N GLY A 146 8.64 -6.24 5.99
CA GLY A 146 8.94 -6.16 4.55
C GLY A 146 9.88 -5.03 4.15
N GLY A 147 10.31 -4.16 5.08
CA GLY A 147 11.14 -2.98 4.81
C GLY A 147 10.37 -1.76 4.33
N THR A 148 9.04 -1.81 4.34
CA THR A 148 8.17 -0.69 4.01
C THR A 148 8.00 0.21 5.23
N THR A 149 8.35 1.49 5.09
CA THR A 149 8.25 2.50 6.15
C THR A 149 7.11 3.48 5.95
N THR A 150 6.54 3.48 4.75
CA THR A 150 5.37 4.29 4.41
C THR A 150 4.53 3.53 3.40
N PHE A 151 3.22 3.42 3.63
CA PHE A 151 2.30 2.85 2.65
C PHE A 151 1.09 3.75 2.39
N LEU A 152 0.48 3.61 1.22
CA LEU A 152 -0.78 4.23 0.85
C LEU A 152 -1.88 3.15 0.89
N ALA A 153 -2.90 3.40 1.70
CA ALA A 153 -4.07 2.55 1.73
C ALA A 153 -5.13 3.05 0.74
N PHE A 154 -5.72 2.14 -0.02
CA PHE A 154 -6.96 2.43 -0.74
C PHE A 154 -8.12 2.28 0.25
N ASN A 155 -8.69 3.40 0.64
CA ASN A 155 -9.88 3.43 1.47
C ASN A 155 -11.12 3.47 0.59
N ASN A 156 -11.92 2.42 0.65
CA ASN A 156 -13.25 2.45 0.07
C ASN A 156 -14.16 3.24 1.02
N PRO A 157 -14.70 4.39 0.61
CA PRO A 157 -15.72 5.08 1.39
C PRO A 157 -16.86 4.10 1.65
N GLY A 158 -17.05 3.74 2.92
CA GLY A 158 -18.09 2.79 3.26
C GLY A 158 -17.65 1.50 3.91
N THR A 159 -16.38 1.24 4.06
CA THR A 159 -15.87 0.14 4.87
C THR A 159 -15.64 0.53 6.33
N GLY A 160 -16.04 1.73 6.71
CA GLY A 160 -16.01 2.22 8.08
C GLY A 160 -17.33 2.00 8.82
N SER A 161 -17.34 2.32 10.12
CA SER A 161 -18.46 2.08 11.03
C SER A 161 -19.67 2.99 10.86
N SER A 162 -19.65 3.96 9.93
CA SER A 162 -20.77 4.90 9.74
C SER A 162 -21.34 4.87 8.32
N ALA A 163 -22.67 4.82 8.20
CA ALA A 163 -23.37 4.91 6.92
C ALA A 163 -23.10 6.23 6.16
N ALA A 164 -22.65 7.28 6.84
CA ALA A 164 -22.27 8.56 6.24
C ALA A 164 -20.95 8.45 5.47
N ALA A 165 -20.00 7.62 5.93
CA ALA A 165 -18.75 7.36 5.24
C ALA A 165 -18.94 6.66 3.89
N HIS A 166 -20.08 5.99 3.69
CA HIS A 166 -20.40 5.30 2.43
C HIS A 166 -20.70 6.25 1.27
N ARG A 167 -20.95 7.52 1.52
CA ARG A 167 -21.44 8.46 0.51
C ARG A 167 -20.54 9.66 0.27
N SER A 168 -19.53 9.87 1.13
CA SER A 168 -18.63 11.01 1.07
C SER A 168 -17.17 10.55 1.15
N ILE A 169 -16.36 11.02 0.19
CA ILE A 169 -14.90 10.80 0.19
C ILE A 169 -14.27 11.49 1.41
N LEU A 170 -14.67 12.74 1.69
CA LEU A 170 -14.10 13.52 2.80
C LEU A 170 -14.44 12.89 4.16
N ALA A 171 -15.68 12.46 4.36
CA ALA A 171 -16.07 11.76 5.57
C ALA A 171 -15.32 10.43 5.72
N GLY A 172 -15.09 9.71 4.63
CA GLY A 172 -14.29 8.48 4.62
C GLY A 172 -12.82 8.72 5.00
N ILE A 173 -12.21 9.80 4.52
CA ILE A 173 -10.85 10.21 4.88
C ILE A 173 -10.76 10.55 6.38
N GLU A 174 -11.69 11.35 6.89
CA GLU A 174 -11.71 11.75 8.29
C GLU A 174 -11.87 10.54 9.22
N GLU A 175 -12.82 9.66 8.91
CA GLU A 175 -13.05 8.44 9.68
C GLU A 175 -11.81 7.53 9.66
N PHE A 176 -11.22 7.30 8.48
CA PHE A 176 -10.01 6.49 8.39
C PHE A 176 -8.87 7.07 9.25
N ARG A 177 -8.61 8.37 9.13
CA ARG A 177 -7.57 9.04 9.96
C ARG A 177 -7.85 8.89 11.45
N ARG A 178 -9.11 9.02 11.85
CA ARG A 178 -9.53 8.90 13.25
C ARG A 178 -9.29 7.50 13.81
N VAL A 179 -9.64 6.45 13.05
CA VAL A 179 -9.52 5.06 13.53
C VAL A 179 -8.09 4.52 13.45
N THR A 180 -7.25 5.08 12.58
CA THR A 180 -5.86 4.63 12.40
C THR A 180 -4.83 5.47 13.15
N ALA A 181 -5.22 6.61 13.74
CA ALA A 181 -4.32 7.61 14.32
C ALA A 181 -3.36 7.08 15.40
N ALA A 182 -3.72 6.02 16.12
CA ALA A 182 -2.90 5.40 17.16
C ALA A 182 -2.68 3.91 16.89
N ASP A 183 -2.78 3.49 15.64
CA ASP A 183 -2.87 2.07 15.29
C ASP A 183 -1.91 1.64 14.18
N SER A 184 -0.87 2.42 13.88
CA SER A 184 0.12 2.07 12.87
C SER A 184 1.53 1.97 13.45
N ALA A 185 2.30 0.99 12.99
CA ALA A 185 3.73 0.87 13.30
C ALA A 185 4.59 1.75 12.38
N VAL A 186 4.17 1.96 11.13
CA VAL A 186 4.88 2.75 10.11
C VAL A 186 4.00 3.90 9.62
N ASP A 187 4.59 4.87 8.92
CA ASP A 187 3.83 5.98 8.37
C ASP A 187 2.88 5.53 7.26
N PHE A 188 1.77 6.23 7.10
CA PHE A 188 0.76 5.88 6.10
C PHE A 188 0.09 7.12 5.51
N ALA A 189 -0.46 6.94 4.31
CA ALA A 189 -1.29 7.92 3.62
C ALA A 189 -2.50 7.24 2.97
N LEU A 190 -3.30 8.00 2.26
CA LEU A 190 -4.54 7.54 1.63
C LEU A 190 -4.60 7.85 0.16
N SER A 191 -5.22 6.95 -0.60
CA SER A 191 -5.83 7.19 -1.90
C SER A 191 -7.26 6.67 -1.84
N PRO A 192 -8.26 7.53 -1.61
CA PRO A 192 -9.66 7.12 -1.55
C PRO A 192 -10.13 6.53 -2.86
N THR A 193 -10.97 5.51 -2.79
CA THR A 193 -11.62 4.93 -3.96
C THR A 193 -12.89 5.71 -4.29
N ILE A 194 -13.03 6.13 -5.55
CA ILE A 194 -14.26 6.69 -6.08
C ILE A 194 -15.11 5.53 -6.59
N LEU A 195 -16.25 5.28 -5.96
CA LEU A 195 -17.13 4.16 -6.29
C LEU A 195 -18.32 4.62 -7.14
N GLY A 196 -18.74 3.79 -8.07
CA GLY A 196 -20.02 3.96 -8.75
C GLY A 196 -21.19 3.91 -7.75
N GLY A 197 -22.14 4.84 -7.92
CA GLY A 197 -23.31 4.92 -7.02
C GLY A 197 -23.14 5.81 -5.80
N MET A 198 -22.00 6.48 -5.63
CA MET A 198 -21.83 7.58 -4.67
C MET A 198 -22.62 8.82 -5.13
N ASP A 199 -23.09 9.62 -4.16
CA ASP A 199 -23.78 10.88 -4.44
C ASP A 199 -22.74 11.97 -4.76
N ASP A 200 -22.58 12.32 -6.04
CA ASP A 200 -21.67 13.37 -6.56
C ASP A 200 -20.25 13.37 -5.97
N PRO A 201 -19.51 12.24 -6.06
CA PRO A 201 -18.19 12.13 -5.45
C PRO A 201 -17.16 13.09 -6.08
N LEU A 202 -17.39 13.55 -7.31
CA LEU A 202 -16.46 14.43 -8.02
C LEU A 202 -16.44 15.84 -7.42
N ALA A 203 -17.52 16.29 -6.81
CA ALA A 203 -17.58 17.60 -6.16
C ALA A 203 -16.64 17.71 -4.94
N GLU A 204 -16.28 16.60 -4.32
CA GLU A 204 -15.41 16.58 -3.13
C GLU A 204 -13.90 16.52 -3.49
N LEU A 205 -13.53 16.18 -4.74
CA LEU A 205 -12.14 16.00 -5.14
C LEU A 205 -11.26 17.24 -4.92
N PRO A 206 -11.71 18.49 -5.19
CA PRO A 206 -10.92 19.67 -4.89
C PRO A 206 -10.56 19.78 -3.39
N ALA A 207 -11.53 19.60 -2.50
CA ALA A 207 -11.32 19.67 -1.06
C ALA A 207 -10.46 18.51 -0.54
N MET A 208 -10.55 17.32 -1.16
CA MET A 208 -9.70 16.18 -0.88
C MET A 208 -8.22 16.51 -1.16
N VAL A 209 -7.91 17.11 -2.31
CA VAL A 209 -6.55 17.55 -2.64
C VAL A 209 -6.06 18.60 -1.65
N ASP A 210 -6.90 19.59 -1.30
CA ASP A 210 -6.56 20.64 -0.33
C ASP A 210 -6.30 20.07 1.09
N ALA A 211 -6.91 18.93 1.42
CA ALA A 211 -6.67 18.20 2.66
C ALA A 211 -5.36 17.35 2.65
N GLY A 212 -4.54 17.45 1.61
CA GLY A 212 -3.28 16.71 1.48
C GLY A 212 -3.46 15.25 1.00
N VAL A 213 -4.54 14.96 0.28
CA VAL A 213 -4.81 13.68 -0.36
C VAL A 213 -4.95 13.89 -1.87
N PRO A 214 -3.82 14.00 -2.63
CA PRO A 214 -3.84 14.43 -4.02
C PRO A 214 -4.15 13.31 -5.02
N THR A 215 -4.34 12.08 -4.58
CA THR A 215 -4.65 10.95 -5.47
C THR A 215 -5.93 10.25 -5.06
N ALA A 216 -6.64 9.68 -6.04
CA ALA A 216 -7.82 8.85 -5.84
C ALA A 216 -7.81 7.67 -6.80
N LYS A 217 -8.39 6.55 -6.39
CA LYS A 217 -8.52 5.31 -7.17
C LYS A 217 -9.86 5.23 -7.87
N ALA A 218 -9.83 4.81 -9.14
CA ALA A 218 -11.02 4.48 -9.92
C ALA A 218 -10.90 3.09 -10.56
N PHE A 219 -12.04 2.42 -10.74
CA PHE A 219 -12.14 1.13 -11.38
C PHE A 219 -12.93 1.24 -12.68
N MET A 220 -12.45 0.61 -13.75
CA MET A 220 -13.18 0.48 -15.03
C MET A 220 -14.04 -0.79 -15.08
N VAL A 221 -13.87 -1.71 -14.16
CA VAL A 221 -14.51 -3.02 -14.07
C VAL A 221 -15.18 -3.20 -12.70
N PHE A 222 -15.86 -4.30 -12.48
CA PHE A 222 -16.68 -4.63 -11.31
C PHE A 222 -18.03 -3.89 -11.29
N ASP A 223 -18.89 -4.26 -10.34
CA ASP A 223 -20.24 -3.70 -10.17
C ASP A 223 -20.21 -2.27 -9.59
N PHE A 224 -19.14 -1.90 -8.91
CA PHE A 224 -18.89 -0.56 -8.36
C PHE A 224 -18.04 0.33 -9.29
N ARG A 225 -17.81 -0.07 -10.54
CA ARG A 225 -17.04 0.70 -11.52
C ARG A 225 -17.59 2.09 -11.76
N LEU A 226 -16.72 3.03 -12.08
CA LEU A 226 -17.12 4.34 -12.56
C LEU A 226 -17.52 4.30 -14.04
N ALA A 227 -18.46 5.14 -14.41
CA ALA A 227 -18.73 5.42 -15.82
C ALA A 227 -17.49 6.08 -16.47
N ALA A 228 -17.26 5.81 -17.76
CA ALA A 228 -16.13 6.38 -18.49
C ALA A 228 -16.07 7.92 -18.44
N ARG A 229 -17.24 8.59 -18.41
CA ARG A 229 -17.34 10.04 -18.23
C ARG A 229 -16.80 10.48 -16.88
N ASP A 230 -17.18 9.80 -15.81
CA ASP A 230 -16.78 10.17 -14.46
C ASP A 230 -15.28 9.93 -14.23
N ILE A 231 -14.68 8.90 -14.86
CA ILE A 231 -13.23 8.69 -14.88
C ILE A 231 -12.53 9.86 -15.58
N HIS A 232 -13.02 10.28 -16.76
CA HIS A 232 -12.49 11.42 -17.50
C HIS A 232 -12.58 12.71 -16.66
N ASP A 233 -13.73 12.99 -16.05
CA ASP A 233 -13.95 14.21 -15.27
C ASP A 233 -13.17 14.19 -13.95
N ALA A 234 -13.05 13.05 -13.25
CA ALA A 234 -12.19 12.88 -12.08
C ALA A 234 -10.72 13.16 -12.42
N MET A 235 -10.23 12.58 -13.52
CA MET A 235 -8.87 12.80 -14.01
C MET A 235 -8.59 14.28 -14.29
N ARG A 236 -9.52 14.98 -14.93
CA ARG A 236 -9.43 16.43 -15.20
C ARG A 236 -9.39 17.24 -13.90
N ILE A 237 -10.35 17.01 -12.98
CA ILE A 237 -10.46 17.76 -11.73
C ILE A 237 -9.19 17.60 -10.88
N LEU A 238 -8.70 16.35 -10.73
CA LEU A 238 -7.46 16.07 -10.00
C LEU A 238 -6.26 16.72 -10.68
N GLY A 239 -6.12 16.58 -12.00
CA GLY A 239 -5.01 17.16 -12.77
C GLY A 239 -4.92 18.68 -12.66
N GLU A 240 -6.06 19.39 -12.69
CA GLU A 240 -6.15 20.85 -12.51
C GLU A 240 -5.69 21.31 -11.12
N ARG A 241 -5.68 20.42 -10.13
CA ARG A 241 -5.27 20.66 -8.73
C ARG A 241 -3.89 20.09 -8.38
N GLY A 242 -3.14 19.61 -9.38
CA GLY A 242 -1.86 18.94 -9.14
C GLY A 242 -1.98 17.57 -8.48
N GLY A 243 -3.15 16.94 -8.60
CA GLY A 243 -3.41 15.58 -8.19
C GLY A 243 -3.34 14.60 -9.37
N MET A 244 -3.60 13.31 -9.10
CA MET A 244 -3.52 12.23 -10.08
C MET A 244 -4.60 11.18 -9.84
N LEU A 245 -5.22 10.67 -10.90
CA LEU A 245 -6.12 9.53 -10.83
C LEU A 245 -5.34 8.22 -11.03
N GLU A 246 -5.56 7.28 -10.13
CA GLU A 246 -5.06 5.92 -10.17
C GLU A 246 -6.16 5.02 -10.75
N VAL A 247 -5.88 4.30 -11.84
CA VAL A 247 -6.92 3.59 -12.60
C VAL A 247 -6.64 2.11 -12.69
N HIS A 248 -7.61 1.30 -12.21
CA HIS A 248 -7.68 -0.13 -12.52
C HIS A 248 -8.21 -0.29 -13.93
N CYS A 249 -7.35 -0.75 -14.84
CA CYS A 249 -7.61 -0.80 -16.27
C CYS A 249 -7.96 -2.22 -16.74
N GLU A 250 -9.24 -2.60 -16.66
CA GLU A 250 -9.78 -3.79 -17.33
C GLU A 250 -11.12 -3.43 -17.99
N ASP A 251 -11.32 -3.86 -19.24
CA ASP A 251 -12.53 -3.52 -20.02
C ASP A 251 -13.74 -4.35 -19.57
N PRO A 252 -14.80 -3.71 -19.03
CA PRO A 252 -15.95 -4.41 -18.49
C PRO A 252 -16.75 -5.17 -19.55
N VAL A 253 -16.75 -4.73 -20.81
CA VAL A 253 -17.54 -5.39 -21.86
C VAL A 253 -16.93 -6.74 -22.21
N LEU A 254 -15.61 -6.79 -22.35
CA LEU A 254 -14.90 -8.04 -22.63
C LEU A 254 -14.98 -9.00 -21.47
N ILE A 255 -14.80 -8.52 -20.24
CA ILE A 255 -14.84 -9.37 -19.04
C ILE A 255 -16.24 -9.86 -18.75
N ASP A 256 -17.26 -8.98 -18.71
CA ASP A 256 -18.64 -9.36 -18.42
C ASP A 256 -19.14 -10.41 -19.44
N ALA A 257 -18.78 -10.27 -20.73
CA ALA A 257 -19.11 -11.24 -21.77
C ALA A 257 -18.41 -12.60 -21.56
N ALA A 258 -17.12 -12.59 -21.23
CA ALA A 258 -16.34 -13.81 -20.99
C ALA A 258 -16.82 -14.56 -19.73
N VAL A 259 -17.09 -13.84 -18.63
CA VAL A 259 -17.66 -14.40 -17.40
C VAL A 259 -19.04 -15.01 -17.69
N ALA A 260 -19.93 -14.30 -18.37
CA ALA A 260 -21.25 -14.83 -18.71
C ALA A 260 -21.16 -16.09 -19.58
N SER A 261 -20.23 -16.13 -20.54
CA SER A 261 -19.98 -17.32 -21.36
C SER A 261 -19.48 -18.50 -20.53
N ALA A 262 -18.49 -18.30 -19.66
CA ALA A 262 -17.97 -19.36 -18.80
C ALA A 262 -19.07 -19.95 -17.90
N LEU A 263 -19.86 -19.10 -17.26
CA LEU A 263 -20.95 -19.54 -16.39
C LEU A 263 -22.05 -20.32 -17.17
N GLN A 264 -22.35 -19.92 -18.40
CA GLN A 264 -23.30 -20.63 -19.26
C GLN A 264 -22.81 -22.05 -19.63
N HIS A 265 -21.48 -22.24 -19.72
CA HIS A 265 -20.87 -23.56 -19.96
C HIS A 265 -20.70 -24.39 -18.69
N GLY A 266 -20.98 -23.84 -17.52
CA GLY A 266 -20.77 -24.49 -16.22
C GLY A 266 -19.34 -24.42 -15.70
N ASP A 267 -18.52 -23.56 -16.26
CA ASP A 267 -17.13 -23.33 -15.90
C ASP A 267 -17.08 -22.41 -14.65
N THR A 268 -17.22 -23.00 -13.47
CA THR A 268 -17.36 -22.28 -12.19
C THR A 268 -16.09 -22.34 -11.30
N SER A 269 -15.14 -23.22 -11.62
CA SER A 269 -13.91 -23.38 -10.83
C SER A 269 -13.01 -22.12 -10.89
N PRO A 270 -12.25 -21.80 -9.82
CA PRO A 270 -11.28 -20.71 -9.81
C PRO A 270 -10.27 -20.71 -10.97
N ARG A 271 -9.96 -21.86 -11.56
CA ARG A 271 -9.10 -21.98 -12.74
C ARG A 271 -9.57 -21.17 -13.95
N HIS A 272 -10.86 -20.88 -14.05
CA HIS A 272 -11.43 -20.12 -15.17
C HIS A 272 -11.27 -18.59 -15.00
N HIS A 273 -10.84 -18.13 -13.83
CA HIS A 273 -10.68 -16.71 -13.55
C HIS A 273 -9.78 -15.99 -14.58
N ALA A 274 -8.59 -16.52 -14.83
CA ALA A 274 -7.66 -15.90 -15.79
C ALA A 274 -8.18 -15.91 -17.23
N ALA A 275 -8.89 -16.96 -17.65
CA ALA A 275 -9.44 -17.07 -19.00
C ALA A 275 -10.52 -16.02 -19.29
N THR A 276 -11.21 -15.51 -18.25
CA THR A 276 -12.24 -14.48 -18.41
C THR A 276 -11.69 -13.04 -18.37
N ARG A 277 -10.40 -12.88 -18.08
CA ARG A 277 -9.73 -11.57 -17.95
C ARG A 277 -8.50 -11.50 -18.86
N SER A 278 -8.78 -11.39 -20.16
CA SER A 278 -7.74 -11.43 -21.18
C SER A 278 -6.79 -10.23 -21.13
N THR A 279 -5.60 -10.38 -21.72
CA THR A 279 -4.65 -9.28 -21.91
C THR A 279 -5.22 -8.15 -22.79
N GLU A 280 -6.14 -8.50 -23.71
CA GLU A 280 -6.85 -7.51 -24.54
C GLU A 280 -7.78 -6.64 -23.70
N ALA A 281 -8.47 -7.21 -22.69
CA ALA A 281 -9.33 -6.43 -21.80
C ALA A 281 -8.53 -5.37 -21.02
N GLU A 282 -7.35 -5.74 -20.51
CA GLU A 282 -6.43 -4.81 -19.85
C GLU A 282 -5.86 -3.77 -20.82
N ALA A 283 -5.42 -4.20 -22.01
CA ALA A 283 -4.83 -3.33 -23.01
C ALA A 283 -5.82 -2.27 -23.56
N VAL A 284 -7.07 -2.67 -23.85
CA VAL A 284 -8.12 -1.75 -24.33
C VAL A 284 -8.46 -0.70 -23.26
N ALA A 285 -8.59 -1.12 -22.01
CA ALA A 285 -8.86 -0.22 -20.90
C ALA A 285 -7.70 0.75 -20.64
N THR A 286 -6.45 0.27 -20.69
CA THR A 286 -5.25 1.09 -20.57
C THR A 286 -5.16 2.12 -21.70
N HIS A 287 -5.38 1.70 -22.95
CA HIS A 287 -5.41 2.62 -24.09
C HIS A 287 -6.46 3.72 -23.90
N ARG A 288 -7.65 3.39 -23.40
CA ARG A 288 -8.70 4.38 -23.12
C ARG A 288 -8.29 5.37 -22.03
N ALA A 289 -7.65 4.90 -20.95
CA ALA A 289 -7.11 5.79 -19.91
C ALA A 289 -6.06 6.75 -20.47
N MET A 290 -5.14 6.26 -21.31
CA MET A 290 -4.14 7.10 -21.98
C MET A 290 -4.77 8.12 -22.93
N ALA A 291 -5.82 7.74 -23.64
CA ALA A 291 -6.55 8.64 -24.55
C ALA A 291 -7.24 9.77 -23.77
N PHE A 292 -7.84 9.47 -22.62
CA PHE A 292 -8.43 10.50 -21.74
C PHE A 292 -7.36 11.45 -21.22
N ALA A 293 -6.29 10.94 -20.63
CA ALA A 293 -5.20 11.74 -20.09
C ALA A 293 -4.60 12.69 -21.15
N ARG A 294 -4.42 12.19 -22.39
CA ARG A 294 -3.93 13.00 -23.50
C ARG A 294 -4.89 14.13 -23.88
N ALA A 295 -6.20 13.83 -23.92
CA ALA A 295 -7.21 14.79 -24.37
C ALA A 295 -7.36 16.01 -23.42
N ILE A 296 -7.07 15.80 -22.12
CA ILE A 296 -7.24 16.82 -21.07
C ILE A 296 -5.92 17.28 -20.45
N ASP A 297 -4.78 16.79 -20.94
CA ASP A 297 -3.43 17.06 -20.40
C ASP A 297 -3.34 16.83 -18.89
N ALA A 298 -3.89 15.71 -18.41
CA ALA A 298 -3.88 15.35 -16.99
C ALA A 298 -2.91 14.19 -16.69
N PRO A 299 -2.28 14.13 -15.49
CA PRO A 299 -1.52 12.97 -15.09
C PRO A 299 -2.43 11.79 -14.80
N VAL A 300 -1.94 10.58 -15.11
CA VAL A 300 -2.63 9.32 -14.84
C VAL A 300 -1.65 8.25 -14.37
N HIS A 301 -2.10 7.41 -13.44
CA HIS A 301 -1.36 6.23 -12.99
C HIS A 301 -2.16 4.96 -13.27
N VAL A 302 -1.57 4.03 -14.04
CA VAL A 302 -2.13 2.70 -14.24
C VAL A 302 -1.61 1.80 -13.13
N VAL A 303 -2.51 1.29 -12.29
CA VAL A 303 -2.14 0.45 -11.17
C VAL A 303 -1.96 -1.00 -11.61
N HIS A 304 -1.14 -1.77 -10.87
CA HIS A 304 -0.96 -3.24 -10.98
C HIS A 304 -0.97 -3.78 -12.44
N LEU A 305 -0.27 -3.11 -13.36
CA LEU A 305 -0.18 -3.51 -14.76
C LEU A 305 0.47 -4.89 -14.88
N SER A 306 -0.19 -5.81 -15.59
CA SER A 306 0.16 -7.24 -15.58
C SER A 306 0.68 -7.79 -16.91
N CYS A 307 0.56 -7.07 -18.04
CA CYS A 307 0.89 -7.64 -19.34
C CYS A 307 1.61 -6.66 -20.30
N ALA A 308 2.38 -7.21 -21.23
CA ALA A 308 3.11 -6.48 -22.27
C ALA A 308 2.19 -5.63 -23.16
N ALA A 309 0.99 -6.15 -23.47
CA ALA A 309 0.04 -5.47 -24.32
C ALA A 309 -0.44 -4.14 -23.73
N ALA A 310 -0.71 -4.10 -22.42
CA ALA A 310 -1.08 -2.89 -21.71
C ALA A 310 0.12 -1.94 -21.55
N LEU A 311 1.31 -2.46 -21.21
CA LEU A 311 2.54 -1.68 -21.06
C LEU A 311 2.87 -0.88 -22.31
N ARG A 312 2.71 -1.47 -23.49
CA ARG A 312 2.93 -0.79 -24.76
C ARG A 312 2.12 0.51 -24.87
N PHE A 313 0.87 0.54 -24.48
CA PHE A 313 0.04 1.74 -24.54
C PHE A 313 0.49 2.86 -23.58
N VAL A 314 1.01 2.49 -22.41
CA VAL A 314 1.62 3.45 -21.47
C VAL A 314 2.90 4.05 -22.08
N THR A 315 3.77 3.22 -22.64
CA THR A 315 5.03 3.63 -23.28
C THR A 315 4.78 4.55 -24.48
N GLU A 316 3.86 4.16 -25.37
CA GLU A 316 3.46 4.98 -26.52
C GLU A 316 2.86 6.33 -26.11
N ALA A 317 2.03 6.34 -25.05
CA ALA A 317 1.44 7.57 -24.53
C ALA A 317 2.50 8.51 -23.95
N ARG A 318 3.45 7.99 -23.17
CA ARG A 318 4.59 8.76 -22.63
C ARG A 318 5.48 9.33 -23.71
N ALA A 319 5.80 8.53 -24.74
CA ALA A 319 6.54 9.01 -25.92
C ALA A 319 5.80 10.13 -26.66
N GLY A 320 4.46 10.13 -26.60
CA GLY A 320 3.59 11.18 -27.12
C GLY A 320 3.36 12.36 -26.17
N GLY A 321 4.09 12.45 -25.04
CA GLY A 321 4.04 13.57 -24.10
C GLY A 321 2.95 13.46 -23.01
N VAL A 322 2.22 12.34 -22.91
CA VAL A 322 1.25 12.13 -21.81
C VAL A 322 2.00 11.93 -20.50
N ARG A 323 1.56 12.61 -19.44
CA ARG A 323 2.06 12.44 -18.08
C ARG A 323 1.53 11.14 -17.46
N ALA A 324 1.92 10.00 -18.05
CA ALA A 324 1.48 8.68 -17.63
C ALA A 324 2.55 7.98 -16.80
N SER A 325 2.11 7.23 -15.81
CA SER A 325 2.93 6.29 -15.04
C SER A 325 2.19 4.96 -14.88
N ALA A 326 2.92 3.90 -14.61
CA ALA A 326 2.35 2.59 -14.32
C ALA A 326 3.20 1.88 -13.26
N GLU A 327 2.54 1.07 -12.45
CA GLU A 327 3.17 0.14 -11.53
C GLU A 327 2.91 -1.31 -11.95
N THR A 328 3.77 -2.20 -11.49
CA THR A 328 3.51 -3.64 -11.46
C THR A 328 3.72 -4.18 -10.05
N CYS A 329 3.40 -5.45 -9.83
CA CYS A 329 3.44 -6.05 -8.51
C CYS A 329 4.39 -7.26 -8.45
N PRO A 330 4.96 -7.59 -7.28
CA PRO A 330 5.85 -8.74 -7.12
C PRO A 330 5.26 -10.06 -7.62
N HIS A 331 3.95 -10.26 -7.48
CA HIS A 331 3.28 -11.47 -7.98
C HIS A 331 3.27 -11.56 -9.52
N TYR A 332 3.17 -10.45 -10.26
CA TYR A 332 3.30 -10.46 -11.73
C TYR A 332 4.75 -10.61 -12.21
N LEU A 333 5.71 -10.40 -11.33
CA LEU A 333 7.14 -10.52 -11.63
C LEU A 333 7.70 -11.92 -11.34
N THR A 334 6.96 -12.76 -10.59
CA THR A 334 7.49 -14.04 -10.08
C THR A 334 6.54 -15.22 -10.25
N LEU A 335 5.24 -14.98 -10.36
CA LEU A 335 4.23 -16.01 -10.52
C LEU A 335 3.67 -15.97 -11.94
N THR A 336 3.18 -17.14 -12.41
CA THR A 336 2.58 -17.26 -13.74
C THR A 336 1.18 -17.83 -13.67
N ASN A 337 0.48 -17.78 -14.79
CA ASN A 337 -0.84 -18.37 -14.95
C ASN A 337 -0.89 -19.90 -14.72
N ALA A 338 0.25 -20.58 -14.62
CA ALA A 338 0.32 -21.99 -14.21
C ALA A 338 -0.30 -22.24 -12.81
N ARG A 339 -0.39 -21.17 -11.98
CA ARG A 339 -1.09 -21.26 -10.69
C ARG A 339 -2.60 -21.56 -10.80
N TYR A 340 -3.19 -21.38 -11.97
CA TYR A 340 -4.58 -21.72 -12.22
C TYR A 340 -4.78 -23.16 -12.67
N ASP A 341 -3.70 -23.92 -12.90
CA ASP A 341 -3.74 -25.33 -13.27
C ASP A 341 -3.77 -26.27 -12.03
N GLU A 342 -3.75 -25.72 -10.82
CA GLU A 342 -3.86 -26.49 -9.58
C GLU A 342 -5.17 -27.27 -9.51
N ASP A 343 -5.10 -28.54 -9.08
CA ASP A 343 -6.28 -29.41 -8.98
C ASP A 343 -7.17 -29.04 -7.79
N ASP A 344 -6.59 -28.57 -6.68
CA ASP A 344 -7.34 -28.10 -5.53
C ASP A 344 -7.92 -26.70 -5.80
N PRO A 345 -9.26 -26.56 -5.81
CA PRO A 345 -9.89 -25.25 -6.01
C PRO A 345 -9.46 -24.18 -5.00
N LEU A 346 -9.06 -24.57 -3.79
CA LEU A 346 -8.60 -23.64 -2.77
C LEU A 346 -7.20 -23.11 -3.08
N GLU A 347 -6.28 -23.98 -3.51
CA GLU A 347 -4.94 -23.55 -3.94
C GLU A 347 -5.03 -22.63 -5.16
N CYS A 348 -5.86 -22.96 -6.13
CA CYS A 348 -6.15 -22.10 -7.27
C CYS A 348 -6.74 -20.75 -6.83
N ALA A 349 -7.66 -20.74 -5.86
CA ALA A 349 -8.31 -19.52 -5.34
C ALA A 349 -7.32 -18.54 -4.67
N LYS A 350 -6.23 -19.03 -4.09
CA LYS A 350 -5.17 -18.18 -3.53
C LYS A 350 -4.52 -17.27 -4.58
N SER A 351 -4.62 -17.65 -5.86
CA SER A 351 -4.11 -16.90 -7.02
C SER A 351 -5.20 -16.11 -7.78
N VAL A 352 -6.44 -16.08 -7.29
CA VAL A 352 -7.50 -15.21 -7.85
C VAL A 352 -7.18 -13.76 -7.52
N ILE A 353 -6.56 -13.07 -8.47
CA ILE A 353 -6.08 -11.69 -8.42
C ILE A 353 -6.55 -10.98 -9.69
N SER A 354 -6.86 -9.70 -9.65
CA SER A 354 -7.31 -8.93 -10.81
C SER A 354 -6.48 -7.67 -11.00
N PRO A 355 -5.81 -7.54 -12.18
CA PRO A 355 -5.71 -8.49 -13.30
C PRO A 355 -5.13 -9.84 -12.90
N PRO A 356 -5.38 -10.93 -13.64
CA PRO A 356 -4.86 -12.25 -13.29
C PRO A 356 -3.37 -12.40 -13.60
N LEU A 357 -2.76 -13.43 -13.01
CA LEU A 357 -1.39 -13.83 -13.35
C LEU A 357 -1.30 -14.19 -14.84
N ARG A 358 -0.18 -13.86 -15.47
CA ARG A 358 0.04 -13.96 -16.90
C ARG A 358 1.08 -15.04 -17.24
N PRO A 359 1.20 -15.43 -18.53
CA PRO A 359 2.29 -16.30 -19.00
C PRO A 359 3.68 -15.69 -18.77
N THR A 360 4.70 -16.54 -18.76
CA THR A 360 6.12 -16.14 -18.58
C THR A 360 6.56 -15.02 -19.52
N ALA A 361 6.03 -14.97 -20.76
CA ALA A 361 6.39 -13.92 -21.70
C ALA A 361 5.99 -12.51 -21.21
N ASP A 362 4.86 -12.38 -20.51
CA ASP A 362 4.44 -11.13 -19.88
C ASP A 362 5.32 -10.80 -18.67
N VAL A 363 5.66 -11.80 -17.84
CA VAL A 363 6.60 -11.64 -16.71
C VAL A 363 7.93 -11.07 -17.20
N ASP A 364 8.50 -11.64 -18.26
CA ASP A 364 9.78 -11.17 -18.84
C ASP A 364 9.65 -9.76 -19.43
N ALA A 365 8.52 -9.45 -20.07
CA ALA A 365 8.26 -8.11 -20.59
C ALA A 365 8.14 -7.05 -19.48
N LEU A 366 7.53 -7.39 -18.33
CA LEU A 366 7.44 -6.49 -17.18
C LEU A 366 8.82 -6.23 -16.57
N TRP A 367 9.68 -7.25 -16.43
CA TRP A 367 11.06 -7.06 -15.98
C TRP A 367 11.86 -6.15 -16.94
N ALA A 368 11.74 -6.36 -18.24
CA ALA A 368 12.35 -5.48 -19.24
C ALA A 368 11.81 -4.05 -19.12
N GLY A 369 10.51 -3.89 -18.91
CA GLY A 369 9.87 -2.59 -18.67
C GLY A 369 10.38 -1.88 -17.41
N LEU A 370 10.68 -2.62 -16.35
CA LEU A 370 11.30 -2.07 -15.14
C LEU A 370 12.77 -1.66 -15.39
N GLU A 371 13.53 -2.47 -16.11
CA GLU A 371 14.92 -2.17 -16.45
C GLU A 371 15.03 -0.89 -17.30
N HIS A 372 14.22 -0.79 -18.35
CA HIS A 372 14.27 0.32 -19.31
C HIS A 372 13.55 1.59 -18.87
N GLY A 373 12.79 1.53 -17.75
CA GLY A 373 12.03 2.69 -17.25
C GLY A 373 10.64 2.87 -17.87
N ASP A 374 10.14 1.89 -18.61
CA ASP A 374 8.77 1.87 -19.14
C ASP A 374 7.74 1.69 -18.01
N LEU A 375 8.04 0.83 -17.04
CA LEU A 375 7.36 0.78 -15.76
C LEU A 375 8.02 1.73 -14.76
N SER A 376 7.20 2.45 -14.02
CA SER A 376 7.65 3.55 -13.16
C SER A 376 8.06 3.07 -11.77
N LEU A 377 7.35 2.08 -11.21
CA LEU A 377 7.55 1.63 -9.83
C LEU A 377 6.97 0.22 -9.61
N ILE A 378 7.25 -0.34 -8.43
CA ILE A 378 6.70 -1.60 -7.96
C ILE A 378 5.92 -1.30 -6.67
N ALA A 379 4.67 -1.78 -6.61
CA ALA A 379 3.80 -1.74 -5.44
C ALA A 379 3.20 -3.13 -5.18
N THR A 380 2.67 -3.39 -3.99
CA THR A 380 2.33 -4.76 -3.62
C THR A 380 0.93 -5.21 -4.02
N ASP A 381 0.00 -4.29 -4.15
CA ASP A 381 -1.45 -4.60 -4.21
C ASP A 381 -1.85 -5.54 -3.06
N HIS A 382 -1.31 -5.26 -1.86
CA HIS A 382 -1.54 -6.09 -0.68
C HIS A 382 -3.01 -6.13 -0.30
N VAL A 383 -3.62 -7.30 -0.40
CA VAL A 383 -4.98 -7.59 0.05
C VAL A 383 -4.91 -8.65 1.14
N PRO A 384 -5.21 -8.34 2.41
CA PRO A 384 -5.11 -9.27 3.52
C PRO A 384 -6.32 -10.22 3.61
N ASP A 385 -6.60 -10.93 2.52
CA ASP A 385 -7.61 -11.98 2.48
C ASP A 385 -7.15 -13.22 3.26
N ARG A 386 -8.10 -14.01 3.74
CA ARG A 386 -7.86 -15.26 4.46
C ARG A 386 -8.51 -16.43 3.78
N VAL A 387 -7.83 -17.57 3.81
CA VAL A 387 -8.39 -18.86 3.38
C VAL A 387 -9.65 -19.19 4.19
N ALA A 388 -9.60 -18.96 5.50
CA ALA A 388 -10.72 -19.26 6.38
C ALA A 388 -12.00 -18.45 6.07
N VAL A 389 -11.89 -17.29 5.43
CA VAL A 389 -13.01 -16.35 5.24
C VAL A 389 -13.24 -16.06 3.75
N GLU A 390 -12.38 -15.25 3.14
CA GLU A 390 -12.60 -14.70 1.82
C GLU A 390 -12.32 -15.74 0.70
N LYS A 391 -11.16 -16.40 0.74
CA LYS A 391 -10.77 -17.39 -0.28
C LYS A 391 -11.48 -18.75 -0.11
N GLY A 392 -11.85 -19.12 1.10
CA GLY A 392 -12.51 -20.38 1.41
C GLY A 392 -13.89 -20.56 0.78
N ALA A 393 -14.46 -19.54 0.18
CA ALA A 393 -15.67 -19.64 -0.63
C ALA A 393 -15.48 -20.64 -1.78
N ALA A 394 -14.30 -20.71 -2.41
CA ALA A 394 -13.97 -21.66 -3.47
C ALA A 394 -14.08 -23.12 -3.03
N ALA A 395 -13.60 -23.46 -1.82
CA ALA A 395 -13.71 -24.82 -1.27
C ALA A 395 -15.18 -25.22 -0.98
N ARG A 396 -16.09 -24.25 -0.84
CA ARG A 396 -17.53 -24.47 -0.69
C ARG A 396 -18.28 -24.53 -2.02
N GLY A 397 -17.58 -24.53 -3.15
CA GLY A 397 -18.16 -24.60 -4.48
C GLY A 397 -18.77 -23.28 -4.99
N VAL A 398 -18.37 -22.16 -4.41
CA VAL A 398 -18.74 -20.83 -4.92
C VAL A 398 -17.99 -20.58 -6.22
N SER A 399 -18.69 -20.04 -7.22
CA SER A 399 -18.12 -19.78 -8.55
C SER A 399 -16.99 -18.77 -8.51
N PHE A 400 -16.02 -18.88 -9.44
CA PHE A 400 -14.82 -18.06 -9.51
C PHE A 400 -15.09 -16.55 -9.53
N ASP A 401 -16.19 -16.14 -10.16
CA ASP A 401 -16.63 -14.75 -10.22
C ASP A 401 -17.10 -14.21 -8.86
N GLN A 402 -17.22 -15.08 -7.87
CA GLN A 402 -17.62 -14.80 -6.51
C GLN A 402 -16.50 -15.06 -5.47
N VAL A 403 -15.33 -15.44 -5.87
CA VAL A 403 -14.14 -15.53 -5.00
C VAL A 403 -13.52 -14.15 -4.84
N SER A 404 -13.13 -13.79 -3.62
CA SER A 404 -12.44 -12.52 -3.37
C SER A 404 -11.17 -12.41 -4.20
N ASN A 405 -10.95 -11.21 -4.76
CA ASN A 405 -9.79 -10.91 -5.59
C ASN A 405 -8.70 -10.24 -4.76
N GLY A 406 -7.47 -10.74 -4.85
CA GLY A 406 -6.30 -10.19 -4.20
C GLY A 406 -5.50 -11.22 -3.42
N ALA A 407 -4.29 -10.84 -3.02
CA ALA A 407 -3.37 -11.66 -2.24
C ALA A 407 -2.47 -10.78 -1.35
N PRO A 408 -1.96 -11.31 -0.22
CA PRO A 408 -1.04 -10.57 0.62
C PRO A 408 0.35 -10.47 -0.04
N GLY A 409 1.04 -9.32 0.12
CA GLY A 409 2.35 -9.09 -0.48
C GLY A 409 3.25 -8.10 0.25
N ILE A 410 2.74 -7.30 1.19
CA ILE A 410 3.47 -6.17 1.78
C ILE A 410 4.74 -6.58 2.52
N GLU A 411 4.74 -7.73 3.19
CA GLU A 411 5.89 -8.23 3.97
C GLU A 411 6.98 -8.85 3.10
N THR A 412 6.67 -9.21 1.87
CA THR A 412 7.59 -9.93 0.98
C THR A 412 8.21 -9.05 -0.11
N LEU A 413 7.79 -7.77 -0.20
CA LEU A 413 8.17 -6.84 -1.26
C LEU A 413 9.68 -6.81 -1.50
N LEU A 414 10.45 -6.41 -0.49
CA LEU A 414 11.89 -6.18 -0.65
C LEU A 414 12.66 -7.46 -0.95
N SER A 415 12.35 -8.56 -0.25
CA SER A 415 13.02 -9.85 -0.45
C SER A 415 12.73 -10.44 -1.84
N ILE A 416 11.50 -10.31 -2.34
CA ILE A 416 11.14 -10.80 -3.67
C ILE A 416 11.78 -9.95 -4.76
N VAL A 417 11.69 -8.61 -4.68
CA VAL A 417 12.28 -7.74 -5.70
C VAL A 417 13.80 -7.87 -5.72
N TYR A 418 14.46 -7.99 -4.56
CA TYR A 418 15.89 -8.25 -4.48
C TYR A 418 16.24 -9.63 -5.05
N GLY A 419 15.61 -10.70 -4.56
CA GLY A 419 15.94 -12.08 -4.94
C GLY A 419 15.62 -12.41 -6.40
N ALA A 420 14.51 -11.92 -6.95
CA ALA A 420 14.10 -12.19 -8.33
C ALA A 420 14.60 -11.15 -9.34
N GLY A 421 14.96 -9.95 -8.89
CA GLY A 421 15.39 -8.85 -9.76
C GLY A 421 16.90 -8.58 -9.71
N VAL A 422 17.43 -8.31 -8.51
CA VAL A 422 18.83 -7.88 -8.33
C VAL A 422 19.78 -9.06 -8.40
N VAL A 423 19.50 -10.14 -7.68
CA VAL A 423 20.37 -11.33 -7.63
C VAL A 423 20.64 -11.92 -9.03
N PRO A 424 19.65 -12.13 -9.90
CA PRO A 424 19.88 -12.62 -11.26
C PRO A 424 20.34 -11.52 -12.24
N GLY A 425 20.46 -10.26 -11.81
CA GLY A 425 20.92 -9.15 -12.65
C GLY A 425 19.90 -8.60 -13.64
N ARG A 426 18.59 -8.79 -13.39
CA ARG A 426 17.50 -8.21 -14.21
C ARG A 426 17.39 -6.70 -14.04
N ILE A 427 17.68 -6.20 -12.84
CA ILE A 427 17.78 -4.77 -12.48
C ILE A 427 18.98 -4.56 -11.57
N SER A 428 19.54 -3.35 -11.55
CA SER A 428 20.58 -2.99 -10.59
C SER A 428 20.00 -2.78 -9.18
N LEU A 429 20.87 -2.77 -8.18
CA LEU A 429 20.49 -2.47 -6.78
C LEU A 429 19.93 -1.05 -6.65
N GLU A 430 20.54 -0.09 -7.35
CA GLU A 430 20.11 1.31 -7.40
C GLU A 430 18.71 1.44 -8.06
N ARG A 431 18.51 0.67 -9.16
CA ARG A 431 17.21 0.64 -9.83
C ARG A 431 16.12 0.04 -8.94
N MET A 432 16.44 -0.98 -8.15
CA MET A 432 15.52 -1.50 -7.13
C MET A 432 15.11 -0.39 -6.16
N VAL A 433 16.06 0.34 -5.58
CA VAL A 433 15.78 1.45 -4.65
C VAL A 433 14.93 2.54 -5.31
N GLU A 434 15.24 2.87 -6.56
CA GLU A 434 14.43 3.81 -7.34
C GLU A 434 12.97 3.35 -7.46
N LEU A 435 12.76 2.08 -7.83
CA LEU A 435 11.44 1.50 -8.11
C LEU A 435 10.55 1.31 -6.87
N ILE A 436 11.14 1.02 -5.70
CA ILE A 436 10.36 0.72 -4.48
C ILE A 436 10.35 1.85 -3.45
N ALA A 437 11.17 2.89 -3.62
CA ALA A 437 11.27 3.97 -2.64
C ALA A 437 11.23 5.35 -3.29
N THR A 438 12.19 5.69 -4.16
CA THR A 438 12.38 7.06 -4.66
C THR A 438 11.27 7.50 -5.62
N GLU A 439 10.95 6.70 -6.63
CA GLU A 439 9.90 7.01 -7.59
C GLU A 439 8.48 6.97 -6.98
N PRO A 440 8.13 5.97 -6.15
CA PRO A 440 6.86 6.02 -5.42
C PRO A 440 6.70 7.30 -4.60
N ALA A 441 7.72 7.65 -3.80
CA ALA A 441 7.68 8.86 -2.97
C ALA A 441 7.52 10.14 -3.81
N ARG A 442 8.29 10.26 -4.90
CA ARG A 442 8.26 11.42 -5.79
C ARG A 442 6.90 11.58 -6.48
N ARG A 443 6.40 10.50 -7.10
CA ARG A 443 5.15 10.52 -7.88
C ARG A 443 3.92 10.74 -7.04
N PHE A 444 3.95 10.28 -5.80
CA PHE A 444 2.81 10.37 -4.90
C PHE A 444 2.91 11.54 -3.90
N GLY A 445 3.84 12.48 -4.11
CA GLY A 445 3.94 13.72 -3.35
C GLY A 445 4.46 13.57 -1.91
N LEU A 446 5.22 12.51 -1.62
CA LEU A 446 5.82 12.21 -0.32
C LEU A 446 7.22 12.84 -0.21
N ALA A 447 7.30 14.16 -0.20
CA ALA A 447 8.54 14.93 -0.38
C ALA A 447 9.69 14.60 0.59
N ARG A 448 9.41 14.01 1.76
CA ARG A 448 10.44 13.68 2.76
C ARG A 448 10.78 12.19 2.83
N LYS A 449 10.13 11.33 2.02
CA LYS A 449 10.27 9.88 2.02
C LYS A 449 11.13 9.38 0.85
N GLY A 450 11.49 8.11 0.87
CA GLY A 450 12.04 7.36 -0.26
C GLY A 450 13.49 7.67 -0.64
N ALA A 451 14.26 8.39 0.19
CA ALA A 451 15.67 8.67 -0.09
C ALA A 451 16.51 8.82 1.19
N ILE A 452 17.80 8.48 1.11
CA ILE A 452 18.80 8.74 2.15
C ILE A 452 19.55 10.01 1.78
N GLU A 453 18.95 11.16 2.14
CA GLU A 453 19.48 12.49 1.86
C GLU A 453 19.29 13.39 3.10
N VAL A 454 20.23 14.32 3.30
CA VAL A 454 20.17 15.29 4.42
C VAL A 454 18.84 16.07 4.39
N GLY A 455 18.16 16.12 5.54
CA GLY A 455 16.86 16.78 5.71
C GLY A 455 15.63 15.91 5.44
N ARG A 456 15.77 14.73 4.83
CA ARG A 456 14.70 13.74 4.68
C ARG A 456 14.40 13.06 6.02
N ASP A 457 13.23 12.46 6.14
CA ASP A 457 12.90 11.61 7.28
C ASP A 457 13.86 10.41 7.31
N ALA A 458 14.34 10.06 8.49
CA ALA A 458 15.26 8.94 8.67
C ALA A 458 14.50 7.60 8.67
N ASP A 459 13.90 7.27 7.52
CA ASP A 459 13.26 6.01 7.23
C ASP A 459 14.29 5.09 6.59
N LEU A 460 14.83 4.17 7.37
CA LEU A 460 16.02 3.40 7.02
C LEU A 460 15.78 1.91 7.22
N VAL A 461 16.29 1.10 6.31
CA VAL A 461 16.28 -0.35 6.37
C VAL A 461 17.71 -0.89 6.36
N LEU A 462 18.06 -1.67 7.36
CA LEU A 462 19.27 -2.50 7.35
C LEU A 462 18.91 -3.85 6.72
N PHE A 463 19.51 -4.13 5.59
CA PHE A 463 19.21 -5.31 4.79
C PHE A 463 20.43 -6.21 4.64
N ASP A 464 20.28 -7.48 4.95
CA ASP A 464 21.31 -8.50 4.79
C ASP A 464 21.19 -9.11 3.37
N PRO A 465 22.08 -8.78 2.44
CA PRO A 465 21.99 -9.25 1.06
C PRO A 465 22.33 -10.74 0.91
N THR A 466 22.90 -11.37 1.93
CA THR A 466 23.39 -12.77 1.87
C THR A 466 22.47 -13.75 2.58
N ALA A 467 21.51 -13.26 3.34
CA ALA A 467 20.54 -14.11 4.05
C ALA A 467 19.68 -14.90 3.05
N ARG A 468 19.37 -16.14 3.40
CA ARG A 468 18.49 -17.00 2.61
C ARG A 468 17.37 -17.53 3.47
N ARG A 469 16.16 -17.52 2.92
CA ARG A 469 14.98 -18.10 3.60
C ARG A 469 13.98 -18.64 2.58
N THR A 470 13.17 -19.59 3.01
CA THR A 470 11.96 -20.00 2.29
C THR A 470 10.79 -19.22 2.85
N ILE A 471 9.98 -18.60 1.99
CA ILE A 471 8.76 -17.89 2.41
C ILE A 471 7.72 -18.92 2.84
N ARG A 472 7.16 -18.74 4.04
CA ARG A 472 6.07 -19.55 4.57
C ARG A 472 5.05 -18.64 5.24
N ALA A 473 3.77 -18.86 5.02
CA ALA A 473 2.70 -18.06 5.62
C ALA A 473 2.79 -18.00 7.15
N ILE A 474 3.17 -19.11 7.79
CA ILE A 474 3.29 -19.21 9.26
C ILE A 474 4.39 -18.30 9.85
N ASP A 475 5.36 -17.90 9.04
CA ASP A 475 6.49 -17.07 9.46
C ASP A 475 6.23 -15.57 9.15
N LEU A 476 5.09 -15.23 8.54
CA LEU A 476 4.72 -13.86 8.17
C LEU A 476 3.78 -13.24 9.22
N HIS A 477 3.78 -11.91 9.29
CA HIS A 477 3.13 -11.14 10.36
C HIS A 477 1.81 -10.47 9.94
N HIS A 478 1.46 -10.50 8.63
CA HIS A 478 0.20 -9.92 8.14
C HIS A 478 -1.03 -10.70 8.63
N THR A 479 -2.22 -10.11 8.51
CA THR A 479 -3.46 -10.71 8.99
C THR A 479 -4.00 -11.85 8.12
N SER A 480 -3.42 -12.08 6.94
CA SER A 480 -3.73 -13.21 6.07
C SER A 480 -3.12 -14.52 6.60
N ASP A 481 -3.82 -15.63 6.41
CA ASP A 481 -3.39 -16.98 6.79
C ASP A 481 -2.75 -17.77 5.62
N PHE A 482 -2.43 -17.10 4.52
CA PHE A 482 -1.71 -17.65 3.37
C PHE A 482 -0.79 -16.62 2.73
N THR A 483 0.07 -17.09 1.84
CA THR A 483 0.84 -16.24 0.93
C THR A 483 0.85 -16.87 -0.46
N PRO A 484 0.78 -16.09 -1.56
CA PRO A 484 0.90 -16.63 -2.91
C PRO A 484 2.33 -17.14 -3.20
N TYR A 485 3.29 -16.81 -2.33
CA TYR A 485 4.71 -17.16 -2.44
C TYR A 485 5.12 -18.34 -1.55
N GLU A 486 4.16 -19.12 -1.03
CA GLU A 486 4.43 -20.27 -0.17
C GLU A 486 5.47 -21.21 -0.80
N GLY A 487 6.53 -21.55 -0.04
CA GLY A 487 7.61 -22.43 -0.48
C GLY A 487 8.65 -21.77 -1.42
N MET A 488 8.53 -20.47 -1.73
CA MET A 488 9.51 -19.77 -2.56
C MET A 488 10.79 -19.47 -1.76
N ASP A 489 11.93 -19.90 -2.29
CA ASP A 489 13.25 -19.54 -1.76
C ASP A 489 13.62 -18.13 -2.22
N VAL A 490 14.04 -17.28 -1.28
CA VAL A 490 14.47 -15.91 -1.54
C VAL A 490 15.83 -15.66 -0.91
N GLU A 491 16.61 -14.79 -1.58
CA GLU A 491 17.87 -14.26 -1.10
C GLU A 491 17.66 -12.81 -0.67
N GLY A 492 18.30 -12.42 0.44
CA GLY A 492 18.15 -11.13 1.08
C GLY A 492 17.05 -11.08 2.14
N ALA A 493 17.33 -10.43 3.26
CA ALA A 493 16.40 -10.27 4.37
C ALA A 493 16.53 -8.92 5.07
N VAL A 494 15.39 -8.36 5.48
CA VAL A 494 15.31 -7.20 6.36
C VAL A 494 15.80 -7.60 7.76
N ARG A 495 16.76 -6.84 8.31
CA ARG A 495 17.30 -7.04 9.66
C ARG A 495 16.70 -6.03 10.64
N SER A 496 16.72 -4.76 10.29
CA SER A 496 16.20 -3.70 11.15
C SER A 496 15.53 -2.61 10.32
N VAL A 497 14.50 -2.00 10.87
CA VAL A 497 13.72 -0.95 10.22
C VAL A 497 13.56 0.21 11.18
N PHE A 498 13.85 1.40 10.69
CA PHE A 498 13.70 2.65 11.42
C PHE A 498 12.69 3.55 10.69
N VAL A 499 11.76 4.10 11.43
CA VAL A 499 10.79 5.08 10.95
C VAL A 499 11.05 6.40 11.67
N ARG A 500 11.43 7.42 10.92
CA ARG A 500 11.87 8.71 11.49
C ARG A 500 12.91 8.52 12.61
N GLY A 501 13.93 7.70 12.32
CA GLY A 501 15.06 7.45 13.19
C GLY A 501 14.77 6.61 14.45
N ARG A 502 13.55 6.12 14.65
CA ARG A 502 13.23 5.18 15.73
C ARG A 502 13.11 3.77 15.20
N PRO A 503 13.68 2.78 15.87
CA PRO A 503 13.55 1.40 15.47
C PRO A 503 12.11 0.90 15.66
N VAL A 504 11.54 0.30 14.62
CA VAL A 504 10.28 -0.47 14.66
C VAL A 504 10.60 -1.96 14.72
N ILE A 505 11.52 -2.39 13.88
CA ILE A 505 12.06 -3.76 13.89
C ILE A 505 13.56 -3.67 14.17
N ARG A 506 14.06 -4.55 15.03
CA ARG A 506 15.48 -4.70 15.31
C ARG A 506 15.85 -6.18 15.34
N ASP A 507 16.79 -6.56 14.49
CA ASP A 507 17.26 -7.94 14.36
C ASP A 507 16.12 -8.97 14.25
N GLY A 508 15.08 -8.62 13.49
CA GLY A 508 13.91 -9.45 13.27
C GLY A 508 12.89 -9.46 14.43
N ALA A 509 13.05 -8.61 15.45
CA ALA A 509 12.12 -8.49 16.56
C ALA A 509 11.41 -7.13 16.55
N VAL A 510 10.12 -7.11 16.95
CA VAL A 510 9.35 -5.87 17.14
C VAL A 510 9.87 -5.15 18.38
N VAL A 511 10.29 -3.91 18.23
CA VAL A 511 10.76 -3.03 19.32
C VAL A 511 10.06 -1.67 19.33
N GLY A 512 9.32 -1.34 18.26
CA GLY A 512 8.60 -0.10 18.12
C GLY A 512 7.28 -0.07 18.88
N ASP A 513 6.82 1.13 19.19
CA ASP A 513 5.54 1.35 19.86
C ASP A 513 4.38 1.30 18.86
N ARG A 514 3.26 0.69 19.25
CA ARG A 514 1.99 0.80 18.53
C ARG A 514 1.58 2.28 18.46
N GLY A 515 1.17 2.74 17.28
CA GLY A 515 0.80 4.14 17.06
C GLY A 515 2.00 5.08 16.85
N TRP A 516 3.21 4.54 16.62
CA TRP A 516 4.35 5.35 16.22
C TRP A 516 4.18 5.92 14.80
N GLY A 517 3.56 5.16 13.89
CA GLY A 517 3.24 5.58 12.54
C GLY A 517 2.29 6.77 12.52
N GLN A 518 2.44 7.65 11.54
CA GLN A 518 1.66 8.87 11.40
C GLN A 518 1.03 8.96 10.02
N PHE A 519 -0.14 9.58 9.95
CA PHE A 519 -0.71 9.98 8.67
C PHE A 519 0.16 11.06 8.03
N VAL A 520 0.57 10.83 6.79
CA VAL A 520 1.38 11.76 6.00
C VAL A 520 0.49 12.49 5.01
N ALA A 521 0.26 13.78 5.24
CA ALA A 521 -0.33 14.65 4.23
C ALA A 521 0.67 14.83 3.08
N ARG A 522 0.19 14.73 1.84
CA ARG A 522 1.02 14.73 0.63
C ARG A 522 0.89 16.05 -0.11
N GLY A 523 1.96 16.41 -0.83
CA GLY A 523 1.95 17.50 -1.80
C GLY A 523 1.32 17.07 -3.13
N GLY A 524 1.54 17.87 -4.20
CA GLY A 524 1.08 17.50 -5.54
C GLY A 524 1.64 16.16 -6.01
N ALA A 525 0.87 15.45 -6.81
CA ALA A 525 1.18 14.13 -7.35
C ALA A 525 1.25 14.16 -8.89
N GLY A 526 1.88 13.14 -9.50
CA GLY A 526 1.95 13.00 -10.96
C GLY A 526 3.09 13.79 -11.63
N GLY A 527 4.06 14.29 -10.86
CA GLY A 527 5.25 14.98 -11.35
C GLY A 527 6.29 14.06 -11.97
#